data_d3f7ff72f18b0964f46309c57134c979
#
_entry.id   d3f7ff72f18b0964f46309c57134c979
#
_cell.length_a   1.000
_cell.length_b   1.000
_cell.length_c   1.000
_cell.angle_alpha   90.00
_cell.angle_beta   90.00
_cell.angle_gamma   90.00
#
_symmetry.space_group_name_H-M   'P 1'
#
loop_
_entity.id
_entity.type
_entity.pdbx_description
1 polymer ?
#
loop_
_entity_poly.entity_id
_entity_poly.type
_entity_poly.pdbx_seq_one_letter_code
_entity_poly.pdbx_strand_id
1 'polypeptide(L)'
;MTKKDVLQLLEKNKNARGLEHWKRSGDKNMKSFGLGLTQVRQLVKKVGRDHKLALDLWGSEYYEARVLATLIDDPKQVTQQQVDEQMKSAGFWMLAYIHSSLI
;
A
#
# COMPACT_ATOMS: atom_id res chain seq x y z
N MET A 1 -1.09 -2.50 15.10
CA MET A 1 0.20 -2.04 14.55
C MET A 1 0.17 -0.55 14.26
N THR A 2 1.31 0.10 14.36
CA THR A 2 1.48 1.49 13.93
C THR A 2 2.06 1.53 12.51
N LYS A 3 2.06 2.72 11.89
CA LYS A 3 2.72 2.94 10.59
C LYS A 3 4.19 2.48 10.63
N LYS A 4 4.90 2.81 11.71
CA LYS A 4 6.29 2.41 11.89
C LYS A 4 6.45 0.89 11.90
N ASP A 5 5.57 0.19 12.61
CA ASP A 5 5.58 -1.27 12.68
C ASP A 5 5.40 -1.90 11.30
N VAL A 6 4.48 -1.36 10.51
CA VAL A 6 4.21 -1.85 9.15
C VAL A 6 5.41 -1.62 8.24
N LEU A 7 6.02 -0.42 8.31
CA LEU A 7 7.19 -0.13 7.49
C LEU A 7 8.37 -1.04 7.86
N GLN A 8 8.55 -1.35 9.14
CA GLN A 8 9.58 -2.31 9.58
C GLN A 8 9.28 -3.71 9.05
N LEU A 9 8.02 -4.13 9.05
CA LEU A 9 7.61 -5.43 8.50
C LEU A 9 7.91 -5.52 7.01
N LEU A 10 7.62 -4.46 6.25
CA LEU A 10 7.93 -4.40 4.83
C LEU A 10 9.45 -4.43 4.58
N GLU A 11 10.20 -3.66 5.35
CA GLU A 11 11.66 -3.62 5.24
C GLU A 11 12.27 -5.01 5.50
N LYS A 12 11.77 -5.72 6.51
CA LYS A 12 12.23 -7.06 6.85
C LYS A 12 12.02 -8.06 5.71
N ASN A 13 11.00 -7.84 4.89
CA ASN A 13 10.62 -8.72 3.79
C ASN A 13 11.07 -8.21 2.41
N LYS A 14 11.86 -7.16 2.36
CA LYS A 14 12.31 -6.57 1.08
C LYS A 14 12.98 -7.60 0.19
N ASN A 15 12.83 -7.41 -1.12
CA ASN A 15 13.33 -8.34 -2.14
C ASN A 15 14.25 -7.60 -3.11
N ALA A 16 15.51 -8.06 -3.22
CA ALA A 16 16.52 -7.44 -4.07
C ALA A 16 16.14 -7.46 -5.56
N ARG A 17 15.57 -8.57 -6.03
CA ARG A 17 15.14 -8.69 -7.45
C ARG A 17 14.02 -7.71 -7.77
N GLY A 18 13.06 -7.58 -6.87
CA GLY A 18 11.97 -6.63 -7.02
C GLY A 18 12.46 -5.20 -7.02
N LEU A 19 13.44 -4.88 -6.19
CA LEU A 19 14.06 -3.55 -6.16
C LEU A 19 14.78 -3.23 -7.47
N GLU A 20 15.49 -4.20 -8.04
CA GLU A 20 16.12 -4.05 -9.34
C GLU A 20 15.10 -3.75 -10.44
N HIS A 21 14.01 -4.50 -10.45
CA HIS A 21 12.92 -4.29 -11.39
C HIS A 21 12.28 -2.91 -11.21
N TRP A 22 12.07 -2.49 -9.96
CA TRP A 22 11.50 -1.18 -9.64
C TRP A 22 12.36 -0.04 -10.17
N LYS A 23 13.68 -0.14 -10.02
CA LYS A 23 14.61 0.88 -10.52
C LYS A 23 14.50 1.08 -12.04
N ARG A 24 14.16 0.02 -12.78
CA ARG A 24 14.05 0.07 -14.24
C ARG A 24 12.70 0.53 -14.74
N SER A 25 11.61 0.11 -14.08
CA SER A 25 10.25 0.28 -14.60
C SER A 25 9.26 0.90 -13.63
N GLY A 26 9.66 1.14 -12.37
CA GLY A 26 8.78 1.70 -11.35
C GLY A 26 8.68 3.23 -11.42
N ASP A 27 7.77 3.76 -10.60
CA ASP A 27 7.58 5.20 -10.45
C ASP A 27 8.77 5.82 -9.72
N LYS A 28 9.47 6.75 -10.37
CA LYS A 28 10.66 7.42 -9.82
C LYS A 28 10.33 8.33 -8.63
N ASN A 29 9.07 8.72 -8.47
CA ASN A 29 8.63 9.58 -7.37
C ASN A 29 8.26 8.78 -6.12
N MET A 30 8.32 7.47 -6.16
CA MET A 30 8.00 6.60 -5.05
C MET A 30 9.14 5.64 -4.75
N LYS A 31 9.26 5.30 -3.48
CA LYS A 31 10.18 4.26 -3.02
C LYS A 31 9.48 2.90 -3.01
N SER A 32 10.26 1.83 -2.98
CA SER A 32 9.73 0.47 -2.96
C SER A 32 10.61 -0.43 -2.10
N PHE A 33 10.00 -1.51 -1.58
CA PHE A 33 10.73 -2.60 -0.93
C PHE A 33 10.92 -3.80 -1.88
N GLY A 34 10.48 -3.67 -3.11
CA GLY A 34 10.62 -4.72 -4.11
C GLY A 34 9.68 -5.91 -3.91
N LEU A 35 8.57 -5.71 -3.21
CA LEU A 35 7.60 -6.76 -2.93
C LEU A 35 6.51 -6.82 -4.00
N GLY A 36 6.16 -8.05 -4.42
CA GLY A 36 5.03 -8.26 -5.31
C GLY A 36 3.70 -8.24 -4.57
N LEU A 37 2.60 -8.15 -5.34
CA LEU A 37 1.25 -8.11 -4.77
C LEU A 37 0.94 -9.32 -3.88
N THR A 38 1.36 -10.52 -4.31
CA THR A 38 1.14 -11.75 -3.52
C THR A 38 1.79 -11.65 -2.16
N GLN A 39 3.01 -11.13 -2.09
CA GLN A 39 3.74 -10.96 -0.84
C GLN A 39 3.07 -9.93 0.06
N VAL A 40 2.63 -8.81 -0.52
CA VAL A 40 1.90 -7.77 0.23
C VAL A 40 0.60 -8.35 0.80
N ARG A 41 -0.15 -9.11 0.02
CA ARG A 41 -1.39 -9.76 0.49
C ARG A 41 -1.16 -10.72 1.63
N GLN A 42 -0.04 -11.44 1.64
CA GLN A 42 0.32 -12.30 2.76
C GLN A 42 0.57 -11.49 4.03
N LEU A 43 1.19 -10.32 3.90
CA LEU A 43 1.44 -9.43 5.04
C LEU A 43 0.17 -8.77 5.57
N VAL A 44 -0.83 -8.57 4.73
CA VAL A 44 -2.15 -8.06 5.14
C VAL A 44 -2.76 -8.94 6.24
N LYS A 45 -2.57 -10.26 6.17
CA LYS A 45 -3.08 -11.20 7.17
C LYS A 45 -2.47 -10.96 8.55
N LYS A 46 -1.23 -10.47 8.60
CA LYS A 46 -0.53 -10.16 9.86
C LYS A 46 -0.95 -8.82 10.43
N VAL A 47 -1.26 -7.86 9.56
CA VAL A 47 -1.65 -6.50 9.97
C VAL A 47 -3.12 -6.45 10.39
N GLY A 48 -3.98 -7.10 9.63
CA GLY A 48 -5.42 -7.07 9.84
C GLY A 48 -6.07 -5.79 9.32
N ARG A 49 -7.40 -5.71 9.45
CA ARG A 49 -8.19 -4.58 8.97
C ARG A 49 -8.10 -3.42 9.96
N ASP A 50 -7.70 -2.24 9.49
CA ASP A 50 -7.52 -1.06 10.34
C ASP A 50 -7.61 0.23 9.51
N HIS A 51 -8.75 0.92 9.62
CA HIS A 51 -9.01 2.15 8.85
C HIS A 51 -8.03 3.27 9.19
N LYS A 52 -7.77 3.50 10.47
CA LYS A 52 -6.87 4.58 10.91
C LYS A 52 -5.45 4.33 10.41
N LEU A 53 -4.98 3.10 10.53
CA LEU A 53 -3.66 2.72 10.04
C LEU A 53 -3.57 2.86 8.52
N ALA A 54 -4.65 2.51 7.81
CA ALA A 54 -4.72 2.68 6.36
C ALA A 54 -4.55 4.13 5.95
N LEU A 55 -5.21 5.07 6.65
CA LEU A 55 -5.06 6.50 6.39
C LEU A 55 -3.62 6.97 6.62
N ASP A 56 -2.99 6.50 7.68
CA ASP A 56 -1.60 6.84 7.99
C ASP A 56 -0.64 6.31 6.92
N LEU A 57 -0.84 5.07 6.48
CA LEU A 57 -0.01 4.44 5.46
C LEU A 57 -0.17 5.05 4.07
N TRP A 58 -1.36 5.56 3.75
CA TRP A 58 -1.60 6.19 2.45
C TRP A 58 -0.67 7.38 2.23
N GLY A 59 -0.29 8.09 3.27
CA GLY A 59 0.65 9.21 3.19
C GLY A 59 2.11 8.80 3.06
N SER A 60 2.42 7.52 3.02
CA SER A 60 3.80 7.03 2.90
C SER A 60 4.38 7.27 1.51
N GLU A 61 5.70 7.42 1.45
CA GLU A 61 6.44 7.50 0.18
C GLU A 61 6.71 6.13 -0.45
N TYR A 62 6.36 5.03 0.23
CA TYR A 62 6.59 3.67 -0.25
C TYR A 62 5.37 3.12 -0.97
N TYR A 63 5.59 2.54 -2.15
CA TYR A 63 4.55 1.93 -2.98
C TYR A 63 3.80 0.82 -2.23
N GLU A 64 4.52 -0.11 -1.63
CA GLU A 64 3.91 -1.23 -0.91
C GLU A 64 3.08 -0.79 0.29
N ALA A 65 3.50 0.27 0.97
CA ALA A 65 2.73 0.82 2.09
C ALA A 65 1.38 1.35 1.62
N ARG A 66 1.32 2.02 0.47
CA ARG A 66 0.06 2.51 -0.10
C ARG A 66 -0.84 1.36 -0.58
N VAL A 67 -0.25 0.34 -1.22
CA VAL A 67 -1.01 -0.86 -1.62
C VAL A 67 -1.59 -1.55 -0.39
N LEU A 68 -0.77 -1.73 0.65
CA LEU A 68 -1.21 -2.33 1.91
C LEU A 68 -2.36 -1.52 2.52
N ALA A 69 -2.24 -0.18 2.49
CA ALA A 69 -3.29 0.71 3.00
C ALA A 69 -4.65 0.43 2.35
N THR A 70 -4.68 0.28 1.03
CA THR A 70 -5.94 -0.01 0.33
C THR A 70 -6.51 -1.38 0.71
N LEU A 71 -5.66 -2.35 1.02
CA LEU A 71 -6.07 -3.72 1.32
C LEU A 71 -6.52 -3.90 2.77
N ILE A 72 -5.99 -3.11 3.70
CA ILE A 72 -6.36 -3.20 5.13
C ILE A 72 -7.48 -2.24 5.52
N ASP A 73 -7.85 -1.28 4.66
CA ASP A 73 -8.87 -0.31 4.98
C ASP A 73 -10.24 -0.99 5.17
N ASP A 74 -11.04 -0.43 6.07
CA ASP A 74 -12.38 -0.91 6.35
C ASP A 74 -13.38 -0.25 5.38
N PRO A 75 -13.98 -1.01 4.45
CA PRO A 75 -14.92 -0.45 3.49
C PRO A 75 -16.11 0.28 4.13
N LYS A 76 -16.48 -0.10 5.35
CA LYS A 76 -17.59 0.53 6.08
C LYS A 76 -17.25 1.92 6.58
N GLN A 77 -15.96 2.25 6.74
CA GLN A 77 -15.50 3.55 7.22
C GLN A 77 -14.98 4.45 6.10
N VAL A 78 -14.78 3.91 4.91
CA VAL A 78 -14.29 4.68 3.76
C VAL A 78 -15.40 5.57 3.23
N THR A 79 -15.11 6.87 3.08
CA THR A 79 -16.05 7.85 2.53
C THR A 79 -15.77 8.10 1.05
N GLN A 80 -16.76 8.65 0.33
CA GLN A 80 -16.57 9.05 -1.07
C GLN A 80 -15.46 10.10 -1.19
N GLN A 81 -15.37 11.02 -0.24
CA GLN A 81 -14.32 12.03 -0.22
C GLN A 81 -12.93 11.40 -0.12
N GLN A 82 -12.78 10.39 0.74
CA GLN A 82 -11.51 9.66 0.86
C GLN A 82 -11.12 9.01 -0.46
N VAL A 83 -12.07 8.33 -1.11
CA VAL A 83 -11.83 7.68 -2.41
C VAL A 83 -11.37 8.71 -3.44
N ASP A 84 -12.07 9.83 -3.54
CA ASP A 84 -11.74 10.89 -4.50
C ASP A 84 -10.33 11.44 -4.27
N GLU A 85 -9.96 11.69 -3.03
CA GLU A 85 -8.62 12.19 -2.68
C GLU A 85 -7.53 11.15 -3.00
N GLN A 86 -7.78 9.89 -2.70
CA GLN A 86 -6.83 8.82 -2.99
C GLN A 86 -6.66 8.62 -4.49
N MET A 87 -7.72 8.72 -5.26
CA MET A 87 -7.66 8.61 -6.72
C MET A 87 -6.87 9.76 -7.34
N LYS A 88 -6.96 10.96 -6.79
CA LYS A 88 -6.18 12.11 -7.28
C LYS A 88 -4.68 11.94 -7.06
N SER A 89 -4.30 11.31 -5.95
CA SER A 89 -2.88 11.11 -5.61
C SER A 89 -2.32 9.79 -6.13
N ALA A 90 -3.17 8.88 -6.60
CA ALA A 90 -2.76 7.55 -7.07
C ALA A 90 -2.34 7.60 -8.53
N GLY A 91 -1.30 6.83 -8.88
CA GLY A 91 -0.99 6.54 -10.26
C GLY A 91 -2.01 5.56 -10.82
N PHE A 92 -2.03 5.43 -12.16
CA PHE A 92 -2.97 4.56 -12.85
C PHE A 92 -3.04 3.14 -12.28
N TRP A 93 -1.89 2.58 -11.91
CA TRP A 93 -1.78 1.22 -11.38
C TRP A 93 -2.35 1.07 -9.97
N MET A 94 -2.49 2.16 -9.22
CA MET A 94 -3.08 2.13 -7.87
C MET A 94 -4.61 2.06 -7.89
N LEU A 95 -5.24 2.52 -8.96
CA LEU A 95 -6.70 2.55 -9.06
C LEU A 95 -7.33 1.17 -8.90
N ALA A 96 -6.69 0.15 -9.47
CA ALA A 96 -7.17 -1.23 -9.37
C ALA A 96 -7.21 -1.73 -7.92
N TYR A 97 -6.21 -1.36 -7.12
CA TYR A 97 -6.14 -1.75 -5.71
C TYR A 97 -7.17 -1.02 -4.86
N ILE A 98 -7.38 0.27 -5.13
CA ILE A 98 -8.42 1.04 -4.44
C ILE A 98 -9.78 0.43 -4.68
N HIS A 99 -10.11 0.10 -5.92
CA HIS A 99 -11.37 -0.55 -6.27
C HIS A 99 -11.52 -1.91 -5.60
N SER A 100 -10.44 -2.71 -5.56
CA SER A 100 -10.46 -4.04 -4.93
C SER A 100 -10.75 -3.96 -3.43
N SER A 101 -10.26 -2.94 -2.74
CA SER A 101 -10.46 -2.79 -1.30
C SER A 101 -11.86 -2.30 -0.95
N LEU A 102 -12.58 -1.65 -1.87
CA LEU A 102 -13.91 -1.08 -1.65
C LEU A 102 -15.06 -1.99 -2.06
N ILE A 103 -14.79 -3.02 -2.82
CA ILE A 103 -15.79 -4.03 -3.23
C ILE A 103 -15.81 -5.24 -2.25
#